data_1b68dee78e1d391d15a342526d1f2952
#
_entry.id   1b68dee78e1d391d15a342526d1f2952
#
_cell.length_a   1.000
_cell.length_b   1.000
_cell.length_c   1.000
_cell.angle_alpha   90.00
_cell.angle_beta   90.00
_cell.angle_gamma   90.00
#
_symmetry.space_group_name_H-M   'P 1'
#
loop_
_entity.id
_entity.type
_entity.pdbx_description
1 polymer ?
#
loop_
_entity_poly.entity_id
_entity_poly.type
_entity_poly.pdbx_seq_one_letter_code
_entity_poly.pdbx_strand_id
1 'polypeptide(L)' 'MTVVKVSLNRLLFAMLGRTELVDQWWQSPNKGFDGKTPDEVYFSGEEGRNKVANYIHFYANAGGGS' A
#
# COMPACT_ATOMS: atom_id res chain seq x y z
N MET A 1 -14.11 -7.24 8.02
CA MET A 1 -14.17 -6.15 7.69
C MET A 1 -13.01 -5.53 7.20
N THR A 2 -12.92 -5.08 6.18
CA THR A 2 -11.75 -4.72 5.53
C THR A 2 -11.63 -3.30 5.36
N VAL A 3 -11.91 -2.62 6.37
CA VAL A 3 -11.79 -1.22 6.40
C VAL A 3 -10.37 -0.75 6.23
N VAL A 4 -9.43 -1.60 6.60
CA VAL A 4 -8.02 -1.24 6.54
C VAL A 4 -7.56 -0.91 5.12
N LYS A 5 -8.00 -1.71 4.15
CA LYS A 5 -7.59 -1.47 2.78
C LYS A 5 -8.18 -0.17 2.23
N VAL A 6 -9.36 0.19 2.68
CA VAL A 6 -9.96 1.46 2.28
C VAL A 6 -9.11 2.63 2.76
N SER A 7 -8.66 2.57 4.01
CA SER A 7 -7.79 3.62 4.56
C SER A 7 -6.47 3.68 3.81
N LEU A 8 -5.91 2.53 3.49
CA LEU A 8 -4.65 2.48 2.75
C LEU A 8 -4.81 3.07 1.35
N ASN A 9 -5.94 2.79 0.72
CA ASN A 9 -6.21 3.34 -0.61
C ASN A 9 -6.31 4.85 -0.57
N ARG A 10 -6.87 5.41 0.50
CA ARG A 10 -6.93 6.86 0.65
C ARG A 10 -5.53 7.47 0.73
N LEU A 11 -4.66 6.83 1.49
CA LEU A 11 -3.29 7.32 1.60
C LEU A 11 -2.57 7.22 0.26
N LEU A 12 -2.77 6.11 -0.44
CA LEU A 12 -2.16 5.94 -1.75
C LEU A 12 -2.68 6.98 -2.73
N PHE A 13 -3.97 7.25 -2.70
CA PHE A 13 -4.54 8.26 -3.56
C PHE A 13 -3.93 9.64 -3.29
N ALA A 14 -3.76 9.95 -2.00
CA ALA A 14 -3.15 11.22 -1.64
C ALA A 14 -1.72 11.33 -2.16
N MET A 15 -1.01 10.20 -2.21
CA MET A 15 0.37 10.19 -2.66
C MET A 15 0.48 10.16 -4.18
N LEU A 16 -0.37 9.40 -4.84
CA LEU A 16 -0.26 9.16 -6.28
C LEU A 16 -1.16 10.06 -7.12
N GLY A 17 -2.25 10.52 -6.54
CA GLY A 17 -3.11 11.51 -7.18
C GLY A 17 -4.16 10.97 -8.13
N ARG A 18 -4.12 9.70 -8.47
CA ARG A 18 -5.06 9.11 -9.44
C ARG A 18 -5.44 7.70 -9.05
N THR A 19 -6.71 7.37 -9.28
CA THR A 19 -7.20 6.05 -8.96
C THR A 19 -6.49 4.95 -9.74
N GLU A 20 -6.22 5.21 -11.01
CA GLU A 20 -5.53 4.22 -11.84
C GLU A 20 -4.15 3.88 -11.28
N LEU A 21 -3.46 4.88 -10.75
CA LEU A 21 -2.14 4.65 -10.20
C LEU A 21 -2.22 3.85 -8.90
N VAL A 22 -3.29 4.05 -8.12
CA VAL A 22 -3.50 3.27 -6.91
C VAL A 22 -3.70 1.80 -7.29
N ASP A 23 -4.54 1.53 -8.29
CA ASP A 23 -4.77 0.17 -8.73
C ASP A 23 -3.48 -0.47 -9.26
N GLN A 24 -2.71 0.27 -10.04
CA GLN A 24 -1.45 -0.23 -10.56
C GLN A 24 -0.47 -0.54 -9.43
N TRP A 25 -0.46 0.28 -8.40
CA TRP A 25 0.45 0.06 -7.28
C TRP A 25 0.20 -1.30 -6.64
N TRP A 26 -1.08 -1.64 -6.42
CA TRP A 26 -1.42 -2.92 -5.81
C TRP A 26 -1.05 -4.12 -6.68
N GLN A 27 -1.07 -3.92 -8.00
CA GLN A 27 -0.89 -5.03 -8.94
C GLN A 27 0.52 -5.14 -9.52
N SER A 28 1.41 -4.24 -9.15
CA SER A 28 2.77 -4.23 -9.70
C SER A 28 3.76 -4.80 -8.70
N PRO A 29 4.74 -5.57 -9.17
CA PRO A 29 5.79 -6.06 -8.29
C PRO A 29 6.50 -4.90 -7.61
N ASN A 30 6.87 -5.11 -6.36
CA ASN A 30 7.45 -4.04 -5.56
C ASN A 30 8.69 -4.55 -4.87
N LYS A 31 9.77 -3.81 -4.99
CA LYS A 31 11.03 -4.20 -4.37
C LYS A 31 10.91 -4.29 -2.84
N GLY A 32 10.08 -3.46 -2.26
CA GLY A 32 9.86 -3.49 -0.83
C GLY A 32 9.24 -4.79 -0.34
N PHE A 33 8.68 -5.57 -1.26
CA PHE A 33 8.03 -6.83 -0.93
C PHE A 33 8.71 -8.00 -1.67
N ASP A 34 10.00 -7.88 -1.90
CA ASP A 34 10.77 -8.96 -2.54
C ASP A 34 10.27 -9.32 -3.92
N GLY A 35 9.80 -8.32 -4.65
CA GLY A 35 9.33 -8.53 -6.01
C GLY A 35 7.89 -9.02 -6.11
N LYS A 36 7.23 -9.20 -4.97
CA LYS A 36 5.82 -9.58 -4.99
C LYS A 36 4.96 -8.34 -5.11
N THR A 37 3.72 -8.52 -5.57
CA THR A 37 2.82 -7.38 -5.61
C THR A 37 2.32 -7.08 -4.20
N PRO A 38 2.03 -5.82 -3.91
CA PRO A 38 1.44 -5.48 -2.61
C PRO A 38 0.16 -6.27 -2.34
N ASP A 39 -0.61 -6.53 -3.39
CA ASP A 39 -1.85 -7.28 -3.26
C ASP A 39 -1.59 -8.70 -2.75
N GLU A 40 -0.59 -9.36 -3.33
CA GLU A 40 -0.20 -10.69 -2.88
C GLU A 40 0.22 -10.71 -1.42
N VAL A 41 1.01 -9.73 -1.04
CA VAL A 41 1.49 -9.64 0.33
C VAL A 41 0.34 -9.37 1.28
N TYR A 42 -0.56 -8.46 0.90
CA TYR A 42 -1.70 -8.10 1.74
C TYR A 42 -2.58 -9.31 2.02
N PHE A 43 -2.82 -10.13 1.02
CA PHE A 43 -3.70 -11.28 1.17
C PHE A 43 -2.99 -12.55 1.64
N SER A 44 -1.71 -12.47 1.95
CA SER A 44 -0.98 -13.63 2.44
C SER A 44 -1.24 -13.94 3.91
N GLY A 45 -1.80 -12.98 4.64
CA GLY A 45 -2.10 -13.18 6.05
C GLY A 45 -1.94 -11.89 6.82
N GLU A 46 -2.07 -12.01 8.13
CA GLU A 46 -2.03 -10.84 9.00
C GLU A 46 -0.68 -10.13 8.95
N GLU A 47 0.39 -10.90 8.92
CA GLU A 47 1.72 -10.32 8.83
C GLU A 47 1.88 -9.52 7.55
N GLY A 48 1.37 -10.06 6.45
CA GLY A 48 1.44 -9.37 5.17
C GLY A 48 0.64 -8.08 5.18
N ARG A 49 -0.54 -8.11 5.77
CA ARG A 49 -1.35 -6.90 5.88
C ARG A 49 -0.62 -5.83 6.66
N ASN A 50 0.00 -6.22 7.77
CA ASN A 50 0.76 -5.27 8.58
C ASN A 50 1.95 -4.71 7.82
N LYS A 51 2.59 -5.57 7.04
CA LYS A 51 3.75 -5.15 6.26
C LYS A 51 3.37 -4.10 5.23
N VAL A 52 2.29 -4.33 4.52
CA VAL A 52 1.82 -3.38 3.53
C VAL A 52 1.37 -2.08 4.18
N ALA A 53 0.63 -2.18 5.28
CA ALA A 53 0.16 -1.00 5.99
C ALA A 53 1.34 -0.15 6.47
N ASN A 54 2.33 -0.81 7.06
CA ASN A 54 3.51 -0.08 7.54
C ASN A 54 4.27 0.58 6.40
N TYR A 55 4.36 -0.10 5.28
CA TYR A 55 5.04 0.45 4.10
C TYR A 55 4.35 1.72 3.64
N ILE A 56 3.03 1.66 3.49
CA ILE A 56 2.27 2.80 3.00
C ILE A 56 2.35 3.95 3.99
N HIS A 57 2.18 3.66 5.27
CA HIS A 57 2.24 4.72 6.29
C HIS A 57 3.61 5.37 6.36
N PHE A 58 4.65 4.57 6.20
CA PHE A 58 6.00 5.11 6.21
C PHE A 58 6.18 6.13 5.09
N TYR A 59 5.77 5.78 3.88
CA TYR A 59 5.95 6.68 2.76
C TYR A 59 5.00 7.86 2.78
N ALA A 60 3.80 7.66 3.28
CA ALA A 60 2.85 8.76 3.41
C ALA A 60 3.37 9.79 4.38
N ASN A 61 3.92 9.34 5.51
CA ASN A 61 4.46 10.27 6.49
C ASN A 61 5.73 10.94 6.00
N ALA A 62 6.58 10.19 5.32
CA ALA A 62 7.81 10.75 4.81
C ALA A 62 7.53 11.83 3.77
N GLY A 63 6.53 11.60 2.93
CA GLY A 63 6.19 12.55 1.90
C GLY A 63 5.52 13.80 2.43
N GLY A 64 4.70 13.66 3.46
CA GLY A 64 3.96 14.79 3.95
C GLY A 64 4.51 15.35 5.21
N GLY A 65 5.30 14.59 5.86
CA GLY A 65 5.64 14.93 7.19
C GLY A 65 6.61 16.02 7.32
N SER A 66 7.29 16.19 6.43
CA SER A 66 8.21 17.19 6.55
C SER A 66 8.27 18.12 7.39
#